data_9ac9ca6fdebdfbedcc2d553f5d0d73af
#
_entry.id   9ac9ca6fdebdfbedcc2d553f5d0d73af
#
_cell.length_a   1.000
_cell.length_b   1.000
_cell.length_c   1.000
_cell.angle_alpha   90.00
_cell.angle_beta   90.00
_cell.angle_gamma   90.00
#
_symmetry.space_group_name_H-M   'P 1'
#
loop_
_entity.id
_entity.type
_entity.pdbx_description
1 polymer ?
#
loop_
_entity_poly.entity_id
_entity_poly.type
_entity_poly.pdbx_seq_one_letter_code
_entity_poly.pdbx_strand_id
1 'polypeptide(L)'
;LVEKSIMTEWTEPAKPTRIDIGCDVARYGDDRTVIGYKVDEKAMFYKRKSGQDLMQTADDIMELGLKLMEKYRFDKAIPIKIDDSALGGGVTDRLRRVKREQPERFWWMDIIPVYFGQRIHHDFYYDSTTYMMSVVKNLLAPQTPEGAQKPVQLILPNDNDLVGQLSTRKYSMTDDAKIRVESKDAMKKRGMHSPDEADCILLLCLP
;
A
#
# COMPACT_ATOMS: atom_id res chain seq x y z
N LEU A 1 -8.80 -11.21 -12.01
CA LEU A 1 -7.69 -11.36 -11.04
C LEU A 1 -8.14 -10.91 -9.65
N VAL A 2 -8.63 -9.68 -9.51
CA VAL A 2 -9.06 -9.09 -8.23
C VAL A 2 -10.11 -9.96 -7.53
N GLU A 3 -11.22 -10.29 -8.20
CA GLU A 3 -12.29 -11.14 -7.65
C GLU A 3 -11.79 -12.51 -7.19
N LYS A 4 -10.93 -13.16 -7.99
CA LYS A 4 -10.35 -14.45 -7.62
C LYS A 4 -9.50 -14.34 -6.35
N SER A 5 -8.73 -13.27 -6.20
CA SER A 5 -7.92 -13.01 -5.01
C SER A 5 -8.79 -12.82 -3.75
N ILE A 6 -9.88 -12.07 -3.86
CA ILE A 6 -10.82 -11.85 -2.75
C ILE A 6 -11.47 -13.15 -2.27
N MET A 7 -11.80 -14.05 -3.19
CA MET A 7 -12.45 -15.34 -2.90
C MET A 7 -11.48 -16.43 -2.43
N THR A 8 -10.17 -16.14 -2.40
CA THR A 8 -9.17 -17.11 -1.93
C THR A 8 -9.28 -17.27 -0.42
N GLU A 9 -9.45 -18.51 0.04
CA GLU A 9 -9.39 -18.82 1.46
C GLU A 9 -8.01 -18.53 2.02
N TRP A 10 -7.96 -18.02 3.24
CA TRP A 10 -6.74 -17.76 3.96
C TRP A 10 -6.82 -18.24 5.39
N THR A 11 -5.82 -18.98 5.78
CA THR A 11 -5.64 -19.40 7.18
C THR A 11 -4.62 -18.48 7.83
N GLU A 12 -5.01 -17.84 8.92
CA GLU A 12 -4.12 -16.94 9.65
C GLU A 12 -2.91 -17.70 10.21
N PRO A 13 -1.67 -17.29 9.85
CA PRO A 13 -0.49 -17.97 10.35
C PRO A 13 -0.27 -17.67 11.85
N ALA A 14 0.11 -18.69 12.62
CA ALA A 14 0.49 -18.49 14.02
C ALA A 14 1.80 -17.67 14.15
N LYS A 15 2.71 -17.81 13.20
CA LYS A 15 3.96 -17.03 13.10
C LYS A 15 4.21 -16.63 11.64
N PRO A 16 3.83 -15.40 11.24
CA PRO A 16 4.05 -14.92 9.88
C PRO A 16 5.54 -14.74 9.59
N THR A 17 5.89 -14.85 8.31
CA THR A 17 7.26 -14.61 7.84
C THR A 17 7.55 -13.15 7.60
N ARG A 18 6.51 -12.39 7.21
CA ARG A 18 6.58 -10.95 6.89
C ARG A 18 5.29 -10.23 7.29
N ILE A 19 5.45 -9.04 7.84
CA ILE A 19 4.36 -8.08 8.06
C ILE A 19 4.78 -6.76 7.41
N ASP A 20 3.88 -6.13 6.66
CA ASP A 20 4.05 -4.79 6.09
C ASP A 20 2.92 -3.89 6.56
N ILE A 21 3.19 -2.60 6.76
CA ILE A 21 2.19 -1.55 6.98
C ILE A 21 2.28 -0.56 5.83
N GLY A 22 1.12 -0.16 5.29
CA GLY A 22 1.00 0.84 4.23
C GLY A 22 0.06 1.96 4.65
N CYS A 23 0.41 3.21 4.33
CA CYS A 23 -0.43 4.37 4.62
C CYS A 23 -0.47 5.33 3.44
N ASP A 24 -1.63 5.43 2.79
CA ASP A 24 -1.96 6.55 1.89
C ASP A 24 -2.50 7.71 2.73
N VAL A 25 -1.80 8.86 2.71
CA VAL A 25 -2.07 9.98 3.63
C VAL A 25 -2.88 11.05 2.92
N ALA A 26 -4.07 11.34 3.43
CA ALA A 26 -4.87 12.50 3.04
C ALA A 26 -5.13 13.41 4.25
N ARG A 27 -5.21 14.73 4.04
CA ARG A 27 -5.47 15.70 5.10
C ARG A 27 -6.74 16.52 4.89
N TYR A 28 -7.03 16.90 3.66
CA TYR A 28 -8.13 17.79 3.32
C TYR A 28 -8.94 17.27 2.13
N GLY A 29 -10.21 17.68 2.06
CA GLY A 29 -11.12 17.30 0.98
C GLY A 29 -11.78 15.94 1.18
N ASP A 30 -12.22 15.36 0.08
CA ASP A 30 -12.96 14.10 0.05
C ASP A 30 -12.03 12.86 0.08
N ASP A 31 -10.71 13.05 -0.03
CA ASP A 31 -9.74 11.97 0.01
C ASP A 31 -9.61 11.41 1.44
N ARG A 32 -9.40 10.11 1.54
CA ARG A 32 -9.32 9.40 2.82
C ARG A 32 -7.87 8.99 3.13
N THR A 33 -7.43 9.21 4.37
CA THR A 33 -6.26 8.50 4.89
C THR A 33 -6.64 7.03 5.06
N VAL A 34 -5.89 6.16 4.40
CA VAL A 34 -6.08 4.70 4.47
C VAL A 34 -4.84 4.06 5.04
N ILE A 35 -4.99 3.40 6.19
CA ILE A 35 -3.96 2.59 6.82
C ILE A 35 -4.33 1.13 6.65
N GLY A 36 -3.42 0.37 6.06
CA GLY A 36 -3.57 -1.07 5.88
C GLY A 36 -2.33 -1.81 6.36
N TYR A 37 -2.46 -3.13 6.43
CA TYR A 37 -1.35 -4.02 6.74
C TYR A 37 -1.45 -5.31 5.94
N LYS A 38 -0.32 -5.96 5.74
CA LYS A 38 -0.24 -7.24 5.05
C LYS A 38 0.51 -8.24 5.94
N VAL A 39 -0.10 -9.41 6.14
CA VAL A 39 0.50 -10.55 6.85
C VAL A 39 0.73 -11.65 5.82
N ASP A 40 1.97 -11.92 5.53
CA ASP A 40 2.40 -12.77 4.42
C ASP A 40 1.66 -12.36 3.12
N GLU A 41 0.77 -13.18 2.57
CA GLU A 41 0.01 -12.88 1.34
C GLU A 41 -1.28 -12.09 1.58
N LYS A 42 -1.80 -11.98 2.81
CA LYS A 42 -3.10 -11.37 3.11
C LYS A 42 -3.01 -9.89 3.43
N ALA A 43 -3.61 -9.05 2.59
CA ALA A 43 -3.80 -7.63 2.84
C ALA A 43 -5.11 -7.36 3.57
N MET A 44 -5.09 -6.39 4.48
CA MET A 44 -6.22 -5.96 5.31
C MET A 44 -6.18 -4.45 5.53
N PHE A 45 -7.35 -3.83 5.64
CA PHE A 45 -7.44 -2.43 6.05
C PHE A 45 -7.61 -2.35 7.57
N TYR A 46 -6.87 -1.43 8.19
CA TYR A 46 -6.98 -1.12 9.62
C TYR A 46 -7.88 0.06 9.87
N LYS A 47 -7.64 1.17 9.13
CA LYS A 47 -8.36 2.42 9.34
C LYS A 47 -8.55 3.19 8.05
N ARG A 48 -9.69 3.87 7.92
CA ARG A 48 -10.02 4.76 6.82
C ARG A 48 -10.68 6.00 7.38
N LYS A 49 -10.12 7.17 7.19
CA LYS A 49 -10.65 8.43 7.71
C LYS A 49 -10.38 9.60 6.79
N SER A 50 -11.38 10.45 6.58
CA SER A 50 -11.23 11.77 5.97
C SER A 50 -10.89 12.82 7.02
N GLY A 51 -10.10 13.83 6.65
CA GLY A 51 -9.78 14.97 7.52
C GLY A 51 -8.98 14.62 8.77
N GLN A 52 -8.24 13.50 8.77
CA GLN A 52 -7.45 13.08 9.93
C GLN A 52 -6.18 13.93 10.09
N ASP A 53 -5.84 14.27 11.32
CA ASP A 53 -4.58 14.91 11.69
C ASP A 53 -3.39 13.97 11.41
N LEU A 54 -2.28 14.53 10.95
CA LEU A 54 -1.05 13.77 10.64
C LEU A 54 -0.43 13.14 11.89
N MET A 55 -0.54 13.80 13.06
CA MET A 55 -0.06 13.25 14.32
C MET A 55 -0.89 12.04 14.73
N GLN A 56 -2.23 12.15 14.61
CA GLN A 56 -3.13 11.03 14.87
C GLN A 56 -2.88 9.88 13.88
N THR A 57 -2.57 10.17 12.61
CA THR A 57 -2.21 9.14 11.63
C THR A 57 -0.94 8.40 12.04
N ALA A 58 0.08 9.12 12.51
CA ALA A 58 1.30 8.49 13.02
C ALA A 58 1.03 7.64 14.27
N ASP A 59 0.21 8.14 15.19
CA ASP A 59 -0.16 7.41 16.41
C ASP A 59 -0.96 6.13 16.07
N ASP A 60 -1.88 6.18 15.10
CA ASP A 60 -2.62 5.02 14.62
C ASP A 60 -1.69 3.95 13.98
N ILE A 61 -0.67 4.36 13.23
CA ILE A 61 0.34 3.45 12.67
C ILE A 61 1.15 2.78 13.79
N MET A 62 1.58 3.54 14.80
CA MET A 62 2.31 2.99 15.94
C MET A 62 1.46 2.01 16.75
N GLU A 63 0.19 2.34 16.99
CA GLU A 63 -0.76 1.46 17.66
C GLU A 63 -0.95 0.15 16.90
N LEU A 64 -1.17 0.24 15.58
CA LEU A 64 -1.29 -0.94 14.72
C LEU A 64 -0.06 -1.83 14.81
N GLY A 65 1.12 -1.25 14.65
CA GLY A 65 2.36 -2.03 14.67
C GLY A 65 2.58 -2.73 16.01
N LEU A 66 2.34 -2.05 17.14
CA LEU A 66 2.44 -2.68 18.48
C LEU A 66 1.45 -3.84 18.62
N LYS A 67 0.21 -3.68 18.15
CA LYS A 67 -0.80 -4.76 18.15
C LYS A 67 -0.35 -5.97 17.29
N LEU A 68 0.25 -5.73 16.14
CA LEU A 68 0.74 -6.81 15.27
C LEU A 68 1.95 -7.52 15.89
N MET A 69 2.88 -6.78 16.48
CA MET A 69 4.03 -7.33 17.20
C MET A 69 3.58 -8.25 18.34
N GLU A 70 2.64 -7.80 19.15
CA GLU A 70 2.08 -8.58 20.26
C GLU A 70 1.31 -9.81 19.77
N LYS A 71 0.36 -9.62 18.85
CA LYS A 71 -0.51 -10.68 18.33
C LYS A 71 0.26 -11.86 17.77
N TYR A 72 1.28 -11.58 16.95
CA TYR A 72 2.06 -12.60 16.27
C TYR A 72 3.37 -12.95 16.97
N ARG A 73 3.69 -12.31 18.10
CA ARG A 73 5.01 -12.39 18.73
C ARG A 73 6.10 -12.18 17.69
N PHE A 74 5.90 -11.16 16.85
CA PHE A 74 6.74 -10.90 15.69
C PHE A 74 8.06 -10.26 16.15
N ASP A 75 9.19 -10.82 15.74
CA ASP A 75 10.53 -10.49 16.23
C ASP A 75 11.42 -9.83 15.17
N LYS A 76 10.81 -9.27 14.12
CA LYS A 76 11.51 -8.59 13.02
C LYS A 76 11.00 -7.16 12.86
N ALA A 77 11.77 -6.34 12.12
CA ALA A 77 11.30 -5.02 11.72
C ALA A 77 10.10 -5.13 10.76
N ILE A 78 9.17 -4.19 10.90
CA ILE A 78 7.99 -4.06 10.04
C ILE A 78 8.23 -2.87 9.10
N PRO A 79 8.31 -3.08 7.77
CA PRO A 79 8.31 -2.00 6.78
C PRO A 79 7.02 -1.19 6.88
N ILE A 80 7.16 0.11 7.12
CA ILE A 80 6.07 1.08 7.16
C ILE A 80 6.22 1.99 5.96
N LYS A 81 5.43 1.75 4.92
CA LYS A 81 5.49 2.45 3.64
C LYS A 81 4.43 3.54 3.62
N ILE A 82 4.86 4.78 3.48
CA ILE A 82 3.99 5.97 3.60
C ILE A 82 4.05 6.73 2.29
N ASP A 83 2.89 7.10 1.73
CA ASP A 83 2.86 8.06 0.61
C ASP A 83 3.36 9.42 1.10
N ASP A 84 4.59 9.76 0.72
CA ASP A 84 5.30 10.98 1.10
C ASP A 84 5.25 12.06 -0.01
N SER A 85 4.40 11.88 -1.02
CA SER A 85 4.35 12.75 -2.21
C SER A 85 3.90 14.17 -1.92
N ALA A 86 3.10 14.39 -0.86
CA ALA A 86 2.57 15.71 -0.50
C ALA A 86 2.58 15.97 1.01
N LEU A 87 1.74 15.27 1.76
CA LEU A 87 1.52 15.51 3.20
C LEU A 87 2.12 14.43 4.09
N GLY A 88 2.45 13.29 3.53
CA GLY A 88 3.01 12.14 4.25
C GLY A 88 4.32 12.44 4.96
N GLY A 89 5.08 13.46 4.53
CA GLY A 89 6.30 13.91 5.17
C GLY A 89 6.12 14.20 6.66
N GLY A 90 5.00 14.78 7.05
CA GLY A 90 4.68 15.04 8.45
C GLY A 90 4.48 13.77 9.28
N VAL A 91 3.90 12.72 8.68
CA VAL A 91 3.75 11.39 9.31
C VAL A 91 5.12 10.71 9.43
N THR A 92 5.87 10.70 8.32
CA THR A 92 7.24 10.15 8.26
C THR A 92 8.15 10.77 9.31
N ASP A 93 8.18 12.10 9.43
CA ASP A 93 9.00 12.84 10.38
C ASP A 93 8.59 12.56 11.83
N ARG A 94 7.29 12.48 12.12
CA ARG A 94 6.77 12.12 13.45
C ARG A 94 7.22 10.71 13.85
N LEU A 95 7.06 9.72 12.98
CA LEU A 95 7.50 8.34 13.26
C LEU A 95 9.01 8.24 13.47
N ARG A 96 9.81 8.89 12.62
CA ARG A 96 11.27 8.95 12.76
C ARG A 96 11.69 9.61 14.07
N ARG A 97 11.02 10.68 14.47
CA ARG A 97 11.26 11.38 15.74
C ARG A 97 10.98 10.46 16.91
N VAL A 98 9.80 9.83 16.96
CA VAL A 98 9.42 8.92 18.06
C VAL A 98 10.37 7.74 18.16
N LYS A 99 10.77 7.15 17.03
CA LYS A 99 11.77 6.06 17.01
C LYS A 99 13.11 6.49 17.61
N ARG A 100 13.57 7.73 17.33
CA ARG A 100 14.81 8.26 17.94
C ARG A 100 14.66 8.55 19.44
N GLU A 101 13.51 9.02 19.88
CA GLU A 101 13.24 9.35 21.30
C GLU A 101 13.02 8.10 22.15
N GLN A 102 12.48 7.02 21.57
CA GLN A 102 12.16 5.76 22.24
C GLN A 102 12.63 4.53 21.43
N PRO A 103 13.93 4.37 21.20
CA PRO A 103 14.46 3.35 20.28
C PRO A 103 14.14 1.92 20.72
N GLU A 104 14.16 1.64 22.03
CA GLU A 104 13.87 0.30 22.56
C GLU A 104 12.41 -0.12 22.34
N ARG A 105 11.49 0.84 22.39
CA ARG A 105 10.05 0.59 22.19
C ARG A 105 9.69 0.45 20.73
N PHE A 106 10.33 1.25 19.85
CA PHE A 106 9.98 1.37 18.44
C PHE A 106 11.08 0.87 17.49
N TRP A 107 11.94 -0.03 17.97
CA TRP A 107 13.02 -0.66 17.20
C TRP A 107 12.49 -1.33 15.91
N TRP A 108 11.28 -1.88 15.96
CA TRP A 108 10.62 -2.62 14.90
C TRP A 108 10.18 -1.77 13.71
N MET A 109 10.06 -0.45 13.84
CA MET A 109 9.65 0.41 12.74
C MET A 109 10.77 0.55 11.70
N ASP A 110 10.51 0.10 10.46
CA ASP A 110 11.32 0.40 9.29
C ASP A 110 10.55 1.39 8.40
N ILE A 111 10.88 2.69 8.51
CA ILE A 111 10.09 3.78 7.97
C ILE A 111 10.56 4.11 6.56
N ILE A 112 9.72 3.83 5.57
CA ILE A 112 10.01 3.93 4.14
C ILE A 112 9.10 4.97 3.49
N PRO A 113 9.60 6.19 3.19
CA PRO A 113 8.84 7.16 2.40
C PRO A 113 8.75 6.68 0.95
N VAL A 114 7.57 6.78 0.37
CA VAL A 114 7.28 6.38 -1.02
C VAL A 114 6.69 7.59 -1.74
N TYR A 115 7.16 7.87 -2.95
CA TYR A 115 6.71 9.01 -3.73
C TYR A 115 5.93 8.55 -4.96
N PHE A 116 4.62 8.74 -4.94
CA PHE A 116 3.75 8.43 -6.07
C PHE A 116 3.97 9.38 -7.24
N GLY A 117 3.89 8.86 -8.45
CA GLY A 117 4.09 9.64 -9.68
C GLY A 117 5.51 10.11 -9.95
N GLN A 118 6.47 9.78 -9.09
CA GLN A 118 7.87 10.12 -9.30
C GLN A 118 8.42 9.37 -10.52
N ARG A 119 9.10 10.09 -11.41
CA ARG A 119 9.80 9.48 -12.54
C ARG A 119 10.85 8.50 -12.05
N ILE A 120 10.88 7.30 -12.65
CA ILE A 120 11.84 6.24 -12.33
C ILE A 120 12.66 5.88 -13.55
N HIS A 121 13.86 5.37 -13.33
CA HIS A 121 14.68 4.80 -14.39
C HIS A 121 14.30 3.31 -14.57
N HIS A 122 13.38 3.06 -15.51
CA HIS A 122 12.86 1.71 -15.81
C HIS A 122 12.53 1.59 -17.30
N ASP A 123 12.78 0.44 -17.90
CA ASP A 123 12.59 0.24 -19.35
C ASP A 123 11.13 0.27 -19.77
N PHE A 124 10.22 -0.24 -18.94
CA PHE A 124 8.80 -0.45 -19.29
C PHE A 124 7.85 0.51 -18.58
N TYR A 125 8.20 1.07 -17.44
CA TYR A 125 7.28 1.85 -16.60
C TYR A 125 7.73 3.30 -16.48
N TYR A 126 6.78 4.21 -16.67
CA TYR A 126 7.06 5.65 -16.69
C TYR A 126 7.38 6.22 -15.32
N ASP A 127 6.66 5.82 -14.29
CA ASP A 127 6.74 6.35 -12.93
C ASP A 127 6.55 5.28 -11.85
N SER A 128 6.78 5.66 -10.60
CA SER A 128 6.68 4.81 -9.42
C SER A 128 5.28 4.19 -9.26
N THR A 129 4.21 4.96 -9.51
CA THR A 129 2.84 4.47 -9.41
C THR A 129 2.57 3.35 -10.42
N THR A 130 3.02 3.55 -11.67
CA THR A 130 2.88 2.53 -12.72
C THR A 130 3.66 1.27 -12.37
N TYR A 131 4.86 1.40 -11.83
CA TYR A 131 5.66 0.29 -11.35
C TYR A 131 4.93 -0.48 -10.23
N MET A 132 4.45 0.21 -9.19
CA MET A 132 3.70 -0.41 -8.09
C MET A 132 2.44 -1.13 -8.57
N MET A 133 1.68 -0.55 -9.52
CA MET A 133 0.54 -1.23 -10.15
C MET A 133 0.95 -2.52 -10.86
N SER A 134 2.11 -2.54 -11.52
CA SER A 134 2.64 -3.74 -12.17
C SER A 134 3.01 -4.82 -11.15
N VAL A 135 3.55 -4.44 -9.99
CA VAL A 135 3.85 -5.38 -8.89
C VAL A 135 2.56 -6.04 -8.40
N VAL A 136 1.52 -5.25 -8.09
CA VAL A 136 0.22 -5.79 -7.66
C VAL A 136 -0.39 -6.71 -8.73
N LYS A 137 -0.38 -6.30 -10.00
CA LYS A 137 -0.84 -7.13 -11.12
C LYS A 137 -0.11 -8.47 -11.16
N ASN A 138 1.21 -8.47 -10.99
CA ASN A 138 2.03 -9.68 -11.03
C ASN A 138 1.77 -10.59 -9.82
N LEU A 139 1.55 -10.03 -8.62
CA LEU A 139 1.18 -10.80 -7.42
C LEU A 139 -0.20 -11.43 -7.55
N LEU A 140 -1.13 -10.79 -8.24
CA LEU A 140 -2.48 -11.31 -8.53
C LEU A 140 -2.50 -12.31 -9.69
N ALA A 141 -1.47 -12.37 -10.54
CA ALA A 141 -1.43 -13.24 -11.70
C ALA A 141 -1.30 -14.71 -11.25
N PRO A 142 -2.16 -15.62 -11.74
CA PRO A 142 -2.13 -17.04 -11.34
C PRO A 142 -1.04 -17.85 -12.05
N GLN A 143 -0.37 -17.24 -13.03
CA GLN A 143 0.64 -17.91 -13.84
C GLN A 143 1.87 -17.00 -14.06
N THR A 144 3.02 -17.62 -14.27
CA THR A 144 4.20 -16.90 -14.75
C THR A 144 4.02 -16.50 -16.22
N PRO A 145 4.85 -15.60 -16.77
CA PRO A 145 4.83 -15.29 -18.20
C PRO A 145 4.97 -16.52 -19.10
N GLU A 146 5.68 -17.55 -18.63
CA GLU A 146 5.90 -18.83 -19.33
C GLU A 146 4.73 -19.82 -19.13
N GLY A 147 3.67 -19.44 -18.41
CA GLY A 147 2.45 -20.23 -18.22
C GLY A 147 2.46 -21.20 -17.04
N ALA A 148 3.52 -21.27 -16.24
CA ALA A 148 3.56 -22.10 -15.04
C ALA A 148 2.63 -21.55 -13.94
N GLN A 149 1.93 -22.44 -13.23
CA GLN A 149 1.07 -22.05 -12.11
C GLN A 149 1.91 -21.44 -10.97
N LYS A 150 1.41 -20.35 -10.40
CA LYS A 150 2.02 -19.69 -9.24
C LYS A 150 1.20 -19.94 -7.99
N PRO A 151 1.85 -20.06 -6.82
CA PRO A 151 1.14 -19.98 -5.55
C PRO A 151 0.45 -18.61 -5.42
N VAL A 152 -0.59 -18.54 -4.60
CA VAL A 152 -1.24 -17.26 -4.26
C VAL A 152 -0.22 -16.38 -3.54
N GLN A 153 0.00 -15.17 -4.06
CA GLN A 153 0.98 -14.22 -3.53
C GLN A 153 0.33 -12.96 -2.95
N LEU A 154 -0.95 -12.73 -3.25
CA LEU A 154 -1.72 -11.62 -2.73
C LEU A 154 -3.19 -12.01 -2.60
N ILE A 155 -3.72 -11.88 -1.40
CA ILE A 155 -5.14 -12.03 -1.08
C ILE A 155 -5.65 -10.66 -0.64
N LEU A 156 -6.54 -10.09 -1.44
CA LEU A 156 -7.13 -8.78 -1.21
C LEU A 156 -8.29 -8.87 -0.21
N PRO A 157 -8.57 -7.79 0.54
CA PRO A 157 -9.80 -7.69 1.31
C PRO A 157 -11.03 -7.69 0.40
N ASN A 158 -12.15 -8.25 0.87
CA ASN A 158 -13.42 -8.19 0.16
C ASN A 158 -14.05 -6.80 0.33
N ASP A 159 -13.75 -5.91 -0.61
CA ASP A 159 -14.10 -4.49 -0.56
C ASP A 159 -14.45 -3.97 -1.95
N ASN A 160 -15.67 -3.46 -2.12
CA ASN A 160 -16.18 -3.01 -3.42
C ASN A 160 -15.47 -1.75 -3.92
N ASP A 161 -15.10 -0.82 -3.03
CA ASP A 161 -14.36 0.39 -3.39
C ASP A 161 -13.00 0.00 -3.97
N LEU A 162 -12.28 -0.90 -3.28
CA LEU A 162 -10.99 -1.42 -3.75
C LEU A 162 -11.10 -2.10 -5.12
N VAL A 163 -12.13 -2.97 -5.31
CA VAL A 163 -12.38 -3.64 -6.60
C VAL A 163 -12.56 -2.61 -7.71
N GLY A 164 -13.40 -1.60 -7.48
CA GLY A 164 -13.63 -0.52 -8.42
C GLY A 164 -12.36 0.24 -8.74
N GLN A 165 -11.58 0.65 -7.74
CA GLN A 165 -10.35 1.41 -7.90
C GLN A 165 -9.26 0.65 -8.66
N LEU A 166 -9.07 -0.64 -8.38
CA LEU A 166 -8.08 -1.46 -9.07
C LEU A 166 -8.51 -1.81 -10.52
N SER A 167 -9.82 -1.89 -10.80
CA SER A 167 -10.34 -2.35 -12.09
C SER A 167 -10.59 -1.22 -13.10
N THR A 168 -10.74 0.02 -12.64
CA THR A 168 -11.18 1.14 -13.50
C THR A 168 -10.05 2.10 -13.89
N ARG A 169 -8.89 2.01 -13.26
CA ARG A 169 -7.74 2.85 -13.56
C ARG A 169 -7.19 2.54 -14.95
N LYS A 170 -7.15 3.55 -15.80
CA LYS A 170 -6.68 3.43 -17.19
C LYS A 170 -5.16 3.50 -17.28
N TYR A 171 -4.62 3.06 -18.41
CA TYR A 171 -3.22 3.26 -18.73
C TYR A 171 -3.05 3.70 -20.19
N SER A 172 -1.94 4.32 -20.50
CA SER A 172 -1.56 4.73 -21.85
C SER A 172 -0.10 4.39 -22.10
N MET A 173 0.28 4.42 -23.38
CA MET A 173 1.71 4.39 -23.76
C MET A 173 2.21 5.83 -23.90
N THR A 174 3.38 6.10 -23.42
CA THR A 174 4.09 7.36 -23.61
C THR A 174 4.83 7.37 -24.94
N ASP A 175 5.32 8.54 -25.38
CA ASP A 175 6.08 8.68 -26.64
C ASP A 175 7.38 7.86 -26.64
N ASP A 176 7.98 7.64 -25.46
CA ASP A 176 9.14 6.77 -25.24
C ASP A 176 8.76 5.29 -24.98
N ALA A 177 7.56 4.88 -25.45
CA ALA A 177 7.05 3.52 -25.39
C ALA A 177 6.96 2.91 -23.98
N LYS A 178 6.80 3.73 -22.94
CA LYS A 178 6.59 3.27 -21.57
C LYS A 178 5.11 3.26 -21.19
N ILE A 179 4.74 2.31 -20.38
CA ILE A 179 3.40 2.27 -19.78
C ILE A 179 3.29 3.36 -18.71
N ARG A 180 2.18 4.09 -18.71
CA ARG A 180 1.83 5.07 -17.69
C ARG A 180 0.39 4.89 -17.26
N VAL A 181 0.14 4.69 -15.97
CA VAL A 181 -1.21 4.65 -15.42
C VAL A 181 -1.77 6.08 -15.26
N GLU A 182 -3.08 6.15 -15.30
CA GLU A 182 -3.84 7.38 -15.11
C GLU A 182 -3.55 8.02 -13.74
N SER A 183 -3.34 9.34 -13.72
CA SER A 183 -3.13 10.09 -12.48
C SER A 183 -4.43 10.23 -11.67
N LYS A 184 -4.32 10.47 -10.34
CA LYS A 184 -5.48 10.80 -9.48
C LYS A 184 -6.32 11.96 -10.07
N ASP A 185 -5.67 13.02 -10.56
CA ASP A 185 -6.36 14.17 -11.17
C ASP A 185 -7.13 13.81 -12.43
N ALA A 186 -6.58 12.93 -13.27
CA ALA A 186 -7.27 12.47 -14.47
C ALA A 186 -8.49 11.58 -14.10
N MET A 187 -8.37 10.75 -13.09
CA MET A 187 -9.48 9.97 -12.54
C MET A 187 -10.61 10.89 -12.01
N LYS A 188 -10.25 11.91 -11.20
CA LYS A 188 -11.20 12.90 -10.67
C LYS A 188 -11.91 13.66 -11.80
N LYS A 189 -11.20 14.07 -12.86
CA LYS A 189 -11.81 14.71 -14.04
C LYS A 189 -12.81 13.81 -14.79
N ARG A 190 -12.70 12.49 -14.66
CA ARG A 190 -13.67 11.51 -15.18
C ARG A 190 -14.83 11.23 -14.22
N GLY A 191 -14.92 11.93 -13.10
CA GLY A 191 -15.93 11.72 -12.07
C GLY A 191 -15.67 10.49 -11.17
N MET A 192 -14.43 9.99 -11.14
CA MET A 192 -14.02 8.91 -10.25
C MET A 192 -13.55 9.47 -8.90
N HIS A 193 -13.78 8.72 -7.84
CA HIS A 193 -13.18 9.03 -6.54
C HIS A 193 -11.67 8.75 -6.54
N SER A 194 -10.97 9.32 -5.54
CA SER A 194 -9.55 9.03 -5.31
C SER A 194 -9.35 7.54 -5.05
N PRO A 195 -8.29 6.91 -5.59
CA PRO A 195 -8.04 5.47 -5.42
C PRO A 195 -7.27 5.16 -4.12
N ASP A 196 -7.71 5.73 -2.98
CA ASP A 196 -6.97 5.70 -1.71
C ASP A 196 -6.78 4.28 -1.16
N GLU A 197 -7.79 3.40 -1.30
CA GLU A 197 -7.68 1.98 -0.93
C GLU A 197 -6.69 1.24 -1.85
N ALA A 198 -6.77 1.49 -3.15
CA ALA A 198 -5.83 0.88 -4.10
C ALA A 198 -4.40 1.36 -3.84
N ASP A 199 -4.19 2.66 -3.60
CA ASP A 199 -2.86 3.22 -3.34
C ASP A 199 -2.27 2.66 -2.03
N CYS A 200 -3.09 2.43 -0.98
CA CYS A 200 -2.66 1.70 0.20
C CYS A 200 -2.20 0.26 -0.13
N ILE A 201 -2.93 -0.48 -0.98
CA ILE A 201 -2.51 -1.82 -1.44
C ILE A 201 -1.21 -1.76 -2.25
N LEU A 202 -1.01 -0.73 -3.09
CA LEU A 202 0.25 -0.53 -3.82
C LEU A 202 1.44 -0.41 -2.85
N LEU A 203 1.29 0.36 -1.77
CA LEU A 203 2.30 0.50 -0.72
C LEU A 203 2.59 -0.84 -0.03
N LEU A 204 1.56 -1.58 0.36
CA LEU A 204 1.69 -2.88 1.02
C LEU A 204 2.45 -3.91 0.18
N CYS A 205 2.32 -3.84 -1.15
CA CYS A 205 2.90 -4.79 -2.08
C CYS A 205 4.27 -4.37 -2.63
N LEU A 206 4.72 -3.15 -2.38
CA LEU A 206 6.06 -2.71 -2.75
C LEU A 206 7.10 -3.58 -2.02
N PRO A 207 8.10 -4.13 -2.72
CA PRO A 207 9.12 -5.02 -2.14
C PRO A 207 9.92 -4.40 -1.01
#